data_5512a3630aef685ec7bd2a0a82a2d948
#
_entry.id   5512a3630aef685ec7bd2a0a82a2d948
#
_cell.length_a   1.000
_cell.length_b   1.000
_cell.length_c   1.000
_cell.angle_alpha   90.00
_cell.angle_beta   90.00
_cell.angle_gamma   90.00
#
_symmetry.space_group_name_H-M   'P 1'
#
loop_
_entity.id
_entity.type
_entity.pdbx_description
1 polymer ?
#
loop_
_entity_poly.entity_id
_entity_poly.type
_entity_poly.pdbx_seq_one_letter_code
_entity_poly.pdbx_strand_id
1 'polypeptide(L)'
;MGLKKLAGVLAGGVMTLMATAPSYALDELVVAYFLEWPTPNQFAQANGLYEEALGIPVKWVSFDAGTAMSAAMASGDVHISFSQGVTPFLVATAAGQDLTTVDIAVSYSDNDNCVVRSELEITKDNVAELKGKKVAVPLGTAAHSGFLAQMAHFGIAESDLEIVDMAPSDSAAAFAQPNTDLAMACGWGGSLRAMKQHGSPIIEGAEKEAVVGKVFDVTSVPTSFAEENPEVLTKFLKVTADMNAKYAADSAPMMESIAKAAGMDAEGTAAVIGTFVFPTVETQLSADWMGGGVVEFFTNAAASLEASGKIKALPDYSAVVDASYLEAASKM
;
A
#
# COMPACT_ATOMS: atom_id res chain seq x y z
N MET A 1 54.45 48.11 -53.02
CA MET A 1 53.48 48.75 -52.08
C MET A 1 52.42 47.73 -51.80
N GLY A 2 52.48 47.05 -50.66
CA GLY A 2 51.64 45.97 -50.30
C GLY A 2 50.71 46.37 -49.13
N LEU A 3 49.39 46.24 -49.30
CA LEU A 3 48.40 46.38 -48.22
C LEU A 3 48.28 45.02 -47.58
N LYS A 4 48.60 44.94 -46.27
CA LYS A 4 48.22 43.84 -45.41
C LYS A 4 46.79 44.04 -44.90
N LYS A 5 45.89 43.07 -45.21
CA LYS A 5 44.58 42.99 -44.62
C LYS A 5 44.68 42.26 -43.27
N LEU A 6 44.31 42.91 -42.17
CA LEU A 6 44.00 42.26 -40.88
C LEU A 6 42.62 41.65 -40.93
N ALA A 7 42.50 40.35 -40.69
CA ALA A 7 41.25 39.67 -40.42
C ALA A 7 41.07 39.57 -38.89
N GLY A 8 40.10 40.30 -38.38
CA GLY A 8 39.66 40.20 -36.97
C GLY A 8 38.66 39.04 -36.83
N VAL A 9 39.00 38.05 -35.97
CA VAL A 9 38.12 36.98 -35.56
C VAL A 9 37.26 37.46 -34.38
N LEU A 10 36.00 37.67 -34.61
CA LEU A 10 35.01 37.88 -33.56
C LEU A 10 34.58 36.51 -33.02
N ALA A 11 35.06 36.15 -31.83
CA ALA A 11 34.57 35.01 -31.08
C ALA A 11 33.26 35.42 -30.37
N GLY A 12 32.11 35.09 -30.97
CA GLY A 12 30.79 35.22 -30.36
C GLY A 12 30.57 34.09 -29.36
N GLY A 13 30.70 34.39 -28.05
CA GLY A 13 30.28 33.51 -26.99
C GLY A 13 28.74 33.39 -26.94
N VAL A 14 28.21 32.24 -27.31
CA VAL A 14 26.79 31.92 -27.07
C VAL A 14 26.62 31.63 -25.59
N MET A 15 26.13 32.60 -24.86
CA MET A 15 25.68 32.44 -23.47
C MET A 15 24.34 31.70 -23.53
N THR A 16 24.32 30.39 -23.30
CA THR A 16 23.09 29.62 -23.12
C THR A 16 22.50 30.00 -21.76
N LEU A 17 21.51 30.86 -21.75
CA LEU A 17 20.65 31.05 -20.58
C LEU A 17 19.88 29.74 -20.38
N MET A 18 20.27 28.96 -19.39
CA MET A 18 19.38 27.93 -18.83
C MET A 18 18.25 28.67 -18.13
N ALA A 19 17.09 28.71 -18.77
CA ALA A 19 15.86 29.12 -18.12
C ALA A 19 15.55 28.04 -17.05
N THR A 20 15.82 28.36 -15.79
CA THR A 20 15.23 27.62 -14.67
C THR A 20 13.73 27.87 -14.73
N ALA A 21 12.96 26.84 -15.10
CA ALA A 21 11.52 26.91 -14.94
C ALA A 21 11.23 27.20 -13.46
N PRO A 22 10.25 28.08 -13.15
CA PRO A 22 9.87 28.31 -11.78
C PRO A 22 9.36 26.97 -11.23
N SER A 23 10.08 26.41 -10.26
CA SER A 23 9.57 25.34 -9.42
C SER A 23 8.40 25.99 -8.64
N TYR A 24 7.18 25.65 -8.98
CA TYR A 24 6.04 25.97 -8.13
C TYR A 24 6.24 25.17 -6.86
N ALA A 25 6.47 25.85 -5.75
CA ALA A 25 6.49 25.22 -4.46
C ALA A 25 5.13 24.55 -4.23
N LEU A 26 5.15 23.31 -3.77
CA LEU A 26 3.92 22.60 -3.41
C LEU A 26 3.23 23.35 -2.26
N ASP A 27 1.98 23.79 -2.48
CA ASP A 27 1.23 24.57 -1.49
C ASP A 27 0.71 23.69 -0.33
N GLU A 28 0.38 22.42 -0.62
CA GLU A 28 -0.16 21.44 0.32
C GLU A 28 0.21 20.03 -0.14
N LEU A 29 0.66 19.17 0.77
CA LEU A 29 0.85 17.75 0.51
C LEU A 29 -0.44 16.99 0.87
N VAL A 30 -0.99 16.22 -0.08
CA VAL A 30 -2.17 15.36 0.16
C VAL A 30 -1.72 13.90 0.25
N VAL A 31 -2.00 13.26 1.39
CA VAL A 31 -1.63 11.88 1.69
C VAL A 31 -2.86 11.02 1.90
N ALA A 32 -3.00 9.96 1.12
CA ALA A 32 -4.01 8.92 1.33
C ALA A 32 -3.55 7.92 2.39
N TYR A 33 -4.48 7.46 3.23
CA TYR A 33 -4.25 6.46 4.25
C TYR A 33 -5.52 5.65 4.54
N PHE A 34 -5.42 4.59 5.36
CA PHE A 34 -6.58 3.83 5.82
C PHE A 34 -6.93 4.18 7.27
N LEU A 35 -8.23 4.34 7.56
CA LEU A 35 -8.75 4.19 8.91
C LEU A 35 -8.70 2.73 9.34
N GLU A 36 -8.73 2.50 10.66
CA GLU A 36 -8.64 1.16 11.28
C GLU A 36 -7.39 0.35 10.88
N TRP A 37 -6.35 1.06 10.41
CA TRP A 37 -5.04 0.53 9.99
C TRP A 37 -3.93 1.27 10.72
N PRO A 38 -3.73 0.97 12.03
CA PRO A 38 -2.84 1.74 12.89
C PRO A 38 -1.37 1.52 12.51
N THR A 39 -0.66 2.63 12.30
CA THR A 39 0.76 2.64 11.92
C THR A 39 1.51 3.72 12.69
N PRO A 40 2.84 3.56 12.96
CA PRO A 40 3.60 4.51 13.78
C PRO A 40 3.61 5.94 13.22
N ASN A 41 3.55 6.13 11.91
CA ASN A 41 3.52 7.45 11.27
C ASN A 41 2.27 8.26 11.64
N GLN A 42 1.17 7.61 12.07
CA GLN A 42 -0.03 8.28 12.56
C GLN A 42 0.21 9.06 13.87
N PHE A 43 1.28 8.72 14.62
CA PHE A 43 1.73 9.59 15.70
C PHE A 43 2.21 10.93 15.15
N ALA A 44 3.00 10.96 14.09
CA ALA A 44 3.44 12.19 13.45
C ALA A 44 2.28 12.95 12.80
N GLN A 45 1.34 12.24 12.15
CA GLN A 45 0.10 12.80 11.62
C GLN A 45 -0.69 13.54 12.71
N ALA A 46 -0.93 12.91 13.84
CA ALA A 46 -1.72 13.48 14.93
C ALA A 46 -1.04 14.67 15.65
N ASN A 47 0.28 14.77 15.56
CA ASN A 47 1.08 15.77 16.27
C ASN A 47 1.70 16.83 15.33
N GLY A 48 1.37 16.86 14.04
CA GLY A 48 1.85 17.87 13.09
C GLY A 48 3.34 17.78 12.75
N LEU A 49 4.00 16.63 12.97
CA LEU A 49 5.43 16.48 12.75
C LEU A 49 5.81 16.45 11.26
N TYR A 50 4.89 16.05 10.39
CA TYR A 50 5.08 16.15 8.95
C TYR A 50 5.09 17.60 8.50
N GLU A 51 4.13 18.40 8.95
CA GLU A 51 4.04 19.83 8.65
C GLU A 51 5.27 20.58 9.17
N GLU A 52 5.76 20.23 10.37
CA GLU A 52 6.99 20.80 10.94
C GLU A 52 8.21 20.48 10.05
N ALA A 53 8.36 19.23 9.61
CA ALA A 53 9.50 18.81 8.80
C ALA A 53 9.47 19.33 7.37
N LEU A 54 8.26 19.40 6.78
CA LEU A 54 8.06 19.79 5.39
C LEU A 54 7.97 21.32 5.20
N GLY A 55 7.50 22.04 6.23
CA GLY A 55 7.23 23.47 6.15
C GLY A 55 6.00 23.85 5.33
N ILE A 56 5.15 22.90 4.99
CA ILE A 56 3.90 23.06 4.25
C ILE A 56 2.78 22.29 4.95
N PRO A 57 1.50 22.65 4.76
CA PRO A 57 0.36 21.87 5.23
C PRO A 57 0.37 20.44 4.69
N VAL A 58 -0.10 19.48 5.51
CA VAL A 58 -0.32 18.09 5.09
C VAL A 58 -1.77 17.72 5.32
N LYS A 59 -2.47 17.41 4.24
CA LYS A 59 -3.85 16.95 4.27
C LYS A 59 -3.91 15.44 4.19
N TRP A 60 -4.45 14.82 5.24
CA TRP A 60 -4.68 13.39 5.29
C TRP A 60 -6.10 13.05 4.84
N VAL A 61 -6.22 12.12 3.88
CA VAL A 61 -7.51 11.69 3.32
C VAL A 61 -7.63 10.18 3.49
N SER A 62 -8.65 9.74 4.19
CA SER A 62 -8.89 8.31 4.38
C SER A 62 -9.63 7.70 3.20
N PHE A 63 -9.27 6.45 2.88
CA PHE A 63 -9.89 5.65 1.83
C PHE A 63 -10.25 4.26 2.37
N ASP A 64 -11.25 3.62 1.76
CA ASP A 64 -11.71 2.29 2.15
C ASP A 64 -10.96 1.17 1.41
N ALA A 65 -10.28 1.49 0.30
CA ALA A 65 -9.52 0.53 -0.50
C ALA A 65 -8.35 1.16 -1.25
N GLY A 66 -7.28 0.41 -1.47
CA GLY A 66 -6.11 0.86 -2.22
C GLY A 66 -6.40 1.16 -3.70
N THR A 67 -7.44 0.55 -4.28
CA THR A 67 -7.92 0.89 -5.64
C THR A 67 -8.48 2.31 -5.71
N ALA A 68 -9.16 2.77 -4.66
CA ALA A 68 -9.65 4.15 -4.55
C ALA A 68 -8.48 5.15 -4.36
N MET A 69 -7.43 4.77 -3.61
CA MET A 69 -6.20 5.56 -3.53
C MET A 69 -5.54 5.72 -4.90
N SER A 70 -5.42 4.64 -5.69
CA SER A 70 -4.88 4.70 -7.06
C SER A 70 -5.71 5.63 -7.95
N ALA A 71 -7.03 5.57 -7.87
CA ALA A 71 -7.91 6.46 -8.64
C ALA A 71 -7.70 7.93 -8.26
N ALA A 72 -7.54 8.24 -6.97
CA ALA A 72 -7.29 9.59 -6.47
C ALA A 72 -5.88 10.10 -6.87
N MET A 73 -4.87 9.23 -6.94
CA MET A 73 -3.57 9.59 -7.51
C MET A 73 -3.65 9.87 -9.02
N ALA A 74 -4.43 9.08 -9.76
CA ALA A 74 -4.63 9.29 -11.20
C ALA A 74 -5.35 10.61 -11.53
N SER A 75 -6.26 11.08 -10.66
CA SER A 75 -6.92 12.39 -10.81
C SER A 75 -6.07 13.57 -10.36
N GLY A 76 -4.95 13.32 -9.66
CA GLY A 76 -4.10 14.37 -9.07
C GLY A 76 -4.60 14.88 -7.70
N ASP A 77 -5.62 14.25 -7.12
CA ASP A 77 -6.16 14.63 -5.81
C ASP A 77 -5.30 14.15 -4.64
N VAL A 78 -4.42 13.18 -4.87
CA VAL A 78 -3.52 12.56 -3.89
C VAL A 78 -2.10 12.51 -4.43
N HIS A 79 -1.14 12.92 -3.62
CA HIS A 79 0.28 12.94 -3.94
C HIS A 79 1.02 11.70 -3.45
N ILE A 80 0.68 11.21 -2.26
CA ILE A 80 1.28 10.02 -1.64
C ILE A 80 0.16 9.07 -1.22
N SER A 81 0.26 7.81 -1.59
CA SER A 81 -0.57 6.73 -1.06
C SER A 81 0.24 5.95 -0.02
N PHE A 82 -0.09 6.14 1.26
CA PHE A 82 0.60 5.46 2.35
C PHE A 82 -0.09 4.14 2.70
N SER A 83 0.69 3.06 2.78
CA SER A 83 0.21 1.70 3.09
C SER A 83 -0.79 1.16 2.05
N GLN A 84 -0.53 1.41 0.77
CA GLN A 84 -1.30 0.80 -0.30
C GLN A 84 -0.90 -0.67 -0.49
N GLY A 85 -1.86 -1.57 -0.53
CA GLY A 85 -1.60 -2.99 -0.81
C GLY A 85 -0.95 -3.19 -2.19
N VAL A 86 -0.09 -4.20 -2.33
CA VAL A 86 0.62 -4.49 -3.59
C VAL A 86 -0.36 -4.76 -4.73
N THR A 87 -1.44 -5.50 -4.51
CA THR A 87 -2.40 -5.82 -5.58
C THR A 87 -3.03 -4.58 -6.21
N PRO A 88 -3.59 -3.59 -5.47
CA PRO A 88 -4.07 -2.34 -6.06
C PRO A 88 -3.00 -1.57 -6.82
N PHE A 89 -1.75 -1.55 -6.32
CA PHE A 89 -0.62 -0.93 -7.00
C PHE A 89 -0.34 -1.61 -8.36
N LEU A 90 -0.27 -2.94 -8.39
CA LEU A 90 -0.04 -3.70 -9.63
C LEU A 90 -1.19 -3.54 -10.63
N VAL A 91 -2.43 -3.52 -10.16
CA VAL A 91 -3.61 -3.26 -11.03
C VAL A 91 -3.52 -1.87 -11.66
N ALA A 92 -3.17 -0.86 -10.87
CA ALA A 92 -3.04 0.52 -11.34
C ALA A 92 -1.91 0.68 -12.37
N THR A 93 -0.72 0.15 -12.08
CA THR A 93 0.43 0.22 -13.00
C THR A 93 0.18 -0.58 -14.29
N ALA A 94 -0.44 -1.75 -14.19
CA ALA A 94 -0.86 -2.54 -15.36
C ALA A 94 -1.91 -1.84 -16.22
N ALA A 95 -2.74 -0.97 -15.63
CA ALA A 95 -3.69 -0.11 -16.35
C ALA A 95 -3.03 1.14 -16.97
N GLY A 96 -1.72 1.31 -16.82
CA GLY A 96 -0.94 2.40 -17.40
C GLY A 96 -0.78 3.62 -16.51
N GLN A 97 -1.09 3.54 -15.20
CA GLN A 97 -0.75 4.59 -14.27
C GLN A 97 0.75 4.60 -14.00
N ASP A 98 1.36 5.77 -14.11
CA ASP A 98 2.78 5.98 -13.85
C ASP A 98 3.00 6.22 -12.35
N LEU A 99 3.16 5.12 -11.61
CA LEU A 99 3.34 5.10 -10.16
C LEU A 99 4.68 4.44 -9.80
N THR A 100 5.30 4.94 -8.74
CA THR A 100 6.56 4.41 -8.18
C THR A 100 6.38 4.04 -6.71
N THR A 101 6.82 2.84 -6.33
CA THR A 101 7.00 2.40 -4.94
C THR A 101 8.29 3.00 -4.39
N VAL A 102 8.21 3.69 -3.25
CA VAL A 102 9.33 4.41 -2.64
C VAL A 102 9.67 3.94 -1.22
N ASP A 103 8.81 3.11 -0.62
CA ASP A 103 8.96 2.61 0.75
C ASP A 103 8.05 1.39 0.98
N ILE A 104 8.43 0.54 1.92
CA ILE A 104 7.59 -0.54 2.45
C ILE A 104 6.96 -0.07 3.75
N ALA A 105 5.69 0.28 3.69
CA ALA A 105 4.98 0.87 4.81
C ALA A 105 4.82 -0.10 5.99
N VAL A 106 4.46 -1.35 5.70
CA VAL A 106 4.17 -2.40 6.68
C VAL A 106 4.21 -3.78 6.05
N SER A 107 4.62 -4.79 6.82
CA SER A 107 4.46 -6.21 6.46
C SER A 107 3.61 -6.92 7.51
N TYR A 108 2.77 -7.86 7.08
CA TYR A 108 1.84 -8.58 7.94
C TYR A 108 1.48 -9.96 7.35
N SER A 109 0.86 -10.84 8.17
CA SER A 109 0.36 -12.15 7.71
C SER A 109 -1.15 -12.31 7.87
N ASP A 110 -1.72 -11.93 9.02
CA ASP A 110 -3.10 -12.25 9.40
C ASP A 110 -4.07 -11.08 9.40
N ASN A 111 -3.63 -9.91 9.01
CA ASN A 111 -4.47 -8.71 9.09
C ASN A 111 -5.34 -8.47 7.85
N ASP A 112 -5.25 -9.34 6.87
CA ASP A 112 -6.23 -9.53 5.79
C ASP A 112 -6.57 -11.02 5.72
N ASN A 113 -7.83 -11.38 5.65
CA ASN A 113 -8.27 -12.76 5.50
C ASN A 113 -9.75 -12.82 5.11
N CYS A 114 -10.23 -14.03 4.88
CA CYS A 114 -11.66 -14.31 4.68
C CYS A 114 -12.19 -15.12 5.87
N VAL A 115 -13.40 -14.82 6.28
CA VAL A 115 -14.09 -15.45 7.40
C VAL A 115 -15.32 -16.18 6.89
N VAL A 116 -15.46 -17.46 7.23
CA VAL A 116 -16.66 -18.26 6.97
C VAL A 116 -17.59 -18.19 8.15
N ARG A 117 -18.89 -18.11 7.91
CA ARG A 117 -19.91 -18.06 8.97
C ARG A 117 -19.88 -19.32 9.84
N SER A 118 -19.94 -19.15 11.16
CA SER A 118 -19.88 -20.26 12.13
C SER A 118 -20.97 -21.28 11.96
N GLU A 119 -22.21 -20.84 11.61
CA GLU A 119 -23.35 -21.74 11.45
C GLU A 119 -23.24 -22.67 10.24
N LEU A 120 -22.30 -22.44 9.33
CA LEU A 120 -22.06 -23.33 8.19
C LEU A 120 -21.15 -24.52 8.54
N GLU A 121 -20.43 -24.44 9.68
CA GLU A 121 -19.49 -25.47 10.17
C GLU A 121 -18.45 -25.86 9.09
N ILE A 122 -18.14 -24.94 8.16
CA ILE A 122 -17.16 -25.17 7.09
C ILE A 122 -15.77 -24.92 7.66
N THR A 123 -14.91 -25.93 7.49
CA THR A 123 -13.50 -25.93 7.88
C THR A 123 -12.63 -26.35 6.69
N LYS A 124 -11.32 -26.45 6.85
CA LYS A 124 -10.43 -26.94 5.80
C LYS A 124 -10.73 -28.39 5.34
N ASP A 125 -11.36 -29.19 6.20
CA ASP A 125 -11.66 -30.59 5.88
C ASP A 125 -12.87 -30.76 4.97
N ASN A 126 -13.80 -29.79 4.97
CA ASN A 126 -15.03 -29.80 4.15
C ASN A 126 -15.20 -28.53 3.33
N VAL A 127 -14.12 -27.79 3.05
CA VAL A 127 -14.14 -26.50 2.35
C VAL A 127 -14.86 -26.54 1.00
N ALA A 128 -14.93 -27.70 0.35
CA ALA A 128 -15.69 -27.89 -0.89
C ALA A 128 -17.20 -27.54 -0.77
N GLU A 129 -17.74 -27.49 0.44
CA GLU A 129 -19.10 -27.04 0.72
C GLU A 129 -19.32 -25.54 0.47
N LEU A 130 -18.25 -24.76 0.24
CA LEU A 130 -18.34 -23.38 -0.24
C LEU A 130 -18.83 -23.28 -1.68
N LYS A 131 -18.70 -24.33 -2.50
CA LYS A 131 -19.14 -24.29 -3.92
C LYS A 131 -20.60 -23.91 -4.02
N GLY A 132 -20.89 -22.97 -4.91
CA GLY A 132 -22.22 -22.39 -5.13
C GLY A 132 -22.67 -21.39 -4.08
N LYS A 133 -21.84 -21.08 -3.08
CA LYS A 133 -22.16 -20.10 -2.04
C LYS A 133 -21.72 -18.69 -2.41
N LYS A 134 -22.38 -17.71 -1.80
CA LYS A 134 -22.09 -16.29 -1.97
C LYS A 134 -20.94 -15.85 -1.06
N VAL A 135 -19.95 -15.19 -1.66
CA VAL A 135 -18.74 -14.70 -1.00
C VAL A 135 -18.54 -13.22 -1.28
N ALA A 136 -18.45 -12.38 -0.26
CA ALA A 136 -18.11 -10.98 -0.40
C ALA A 136 -16.58 -10.81 -0.45
N VAL A 137 -16.08 -10.21 -1.52
CA VAL A 137 -14.65 -10.02 -1.76
C VAL A 137 -14.40 -8.61 -2.27
N PRO A 138 -13.51 -7.82 -1.65
CA PRO A 138 -13.11 -6.51 -2.18
C PRO A 138 -12.17 -6.72 -3.39
N LEU A 139 -12.73 -6.71 -4.60
CA LEU A 139 -12.00 -7.04 -5.82
C LEU A 139 -10.81 -6.11 -6.07
N GLY A 140 -9.71 -6.65 -6.62
CA GLY A 140 -8.51 -5.88 -6.94
C GLY A 140 -7.67 -5.46 -5.74
N THR A 141 -7.87 -6.09 -4.55
CA THR A 141 -7.13 -5.81 -3.31
C THR A 141 -6.24 -6.98 -2.90
N ALA A 142 -5.40 -6.79 -1.86
CA ALA A 142 -4.61 -7.87 -1.27
C ALA A 142 -5.50 -9.02 -0.75
N ALA A 143 -6.63 -8.68 -0.10
CA ALA A 143 -7.58 -9.68 0.38
C ALA A 143 -8.19 -10.52 -0.77
N HIS A 144 -8.41 -9.92 -1.95
CA HIS A 144 -8.82 -10.65 -3.15
C HIS A 144 -7.75 -11.64 -3.61
N SER A 145 -6.49 -11.21 -3.70
CA SER A 145 -5.39 -12.09 -4.10
C SER A 145 -5.18 -13.22 -3.09
N GLY A 146 -5.25 -12.92 -1.80
CA GLY A 146 -5.18 -13.91 -0.73
C GLY A 146 -6.34 -14.90 -0.77
N PHE A 147 -7.57 -14.44 -1.07
CA PHE A 147 -8.73 -15.29 -1.29
C PHE A 147 -8.51 -16.25 -2.46
N LEU A 148 -8.06 -15.75 -3.62
CA LEU A 148 -7.81 -16.59 -4.80
C LEU A 148 -6.75 -17.65 -4.51
N ALA A 149 -5.66 -17.30 -3.84
CA ALA A 149 -4.61 -18.23 -3.46
C ALA A 149 -5.13 -19.33 -2.50
N GLN A 150 -5.94 -18.97 -1.51
CA GLN A 150 -6.55 -19.93 -0.58
C GLN A 150 -7.53 -20.87 -1.32
N MET A 151 -8.41 -20.32 -2.17
CA MET A 151 -9.36 -21.14 -2.94
C MET A 151 -8.63 -22.09 -3.90
N ALA A 152 -7.60 -21.64 -4.58
CA ALA A 152 -6.76 -22.48 -5.45
C ALA A 152 -6.07 -23.62 -4.66
N HIS A 153 -5.57 -23.32 -3.47
CA HIS A 153 -4.97 -24.32 -2.56
C HIS A 153 -5.95 -25.44 -2.22
N PHE A 154 -7.22 -25.11 -2.03
CA PHE A 154 -8.28 -26.08 -1.75
C PHE A 154 -8.96 -26.66 -3.01
N GLY A 155 -8.48 -26.34 -4.21
CA GLY A 155 -9.05 -26.85 -5.48
C GLY A 155 -10.45 -26.30 -5.79
N ILE A 156 -10.75 -25.08 -5.34
CA ILE A 156 -11.98 -24.34 -5.63
C ILE A 156 -11.66 -23.26 -6.65
N ALA A 157 -12.31 -23.31 -7.82
CA ALA A 157 -12.20 -22.25 -8.80
C ALA A 157 -13.07 -21.05 -8.41
N GLU A 158 -12.66 -19.84 -8.79
CA GLU A 158 -13.47 -18.63 -8.58
C GLU A 158 -14.87 -18.78 -9.17
N SER A 159 -14.97 -19.46 -10.34
CA SER A 159 -16.25 -19.77 -11.01
C SER A 159 -17.15 -20.76 -10.27
N ASP A 160 -16.63 -21.46 -9.26
CA ASP A 160 -17.43 -22.34 -8.39
C ASP A 160 -18.21 -21.56 -7.33
N LEU A 161 -17.99 -20.24 -7.21
CA LEU A 161 -18.52 -19.39 -6.16
C LEU A 161 -19.34 -18.23 -6.74
N GLU A 162 -20.30 -17.70 -5.97
CA GLU A 162 -20.99 -16.45 -6.29
C GLU A 162 -20.24 -15.28 -5.65
N ILE A 163 -19.33 -14.63 -6.40
CA ILE A 163 -18.52 -13.51 -5.90
C ILE A 163 -19.31 -12.22 -5.96
N VAL A 164 -19.35 -11.50 -4.84
CA VAL A 164 -19.93 -10.15 -4.73
C VAL A 164 -18.80 -9.18 -4.40
N ASP A 165 -18.57 -8.19 -5.28
CA ASP A 165 -17.63 -7.10 -5.01
C ASP A 165 -18.20 -6.18 -3.92
N MET A 166 -17.51 -6.12 -2.78
CA MET A 166 -18.00 -5.36 -1.62
C MET A 166 -16.82 -4.85 -0.79
N ALA A 167 -16.87 -3.57 -0.40
CA ALA A 167 -15.88 -2.98 0.50
C ALA A 167 -15.88 -3.70 1.87
N PRO A 168 -14.73 -3.80 2.57
CA PRO A 168 -14.63 -4.54 3.83
C PRO A 168 -15.61 -4.07 4.91
N SER A 169 -15.85 -2.76 5.04
CA SER A 169 -16.81 -2.19 5.98
C SER A 169 -18.25 -2.64 5.69
N ASP A 170 -18.64 -2.61 4.42
CA ASP A 170 -19.97 -3.06 3.98
C ASP A 170 -20.11 -4.57 4.13
N SER A 171 -19.06 -5.32 3.78
CA SER A 171 -18.99 -6.78 3.97
C SER A 171 -19.16 -7.16 5.42
N ALA A 172 -18.48 -6.48 6.35
CA ALA A 172 -18.61 -6.74 7.79
C ALA A 172 -20.03 -6.45 8.28
N ALA A 173 -20.62 -5.33 7.86
CA ALA A 173 -21.99 -4.96 8.23
C ALA A 173 -23.02 -5.95 7.68
N ALA A 174 -22.89 -6.39 6.43
CA ALA A 174 -23.76 -7.39 5.81
C ALA A 174 -23.57 -8.78 6.45
N PHE A 175 -22.32 -9.17 6.72
CA PHE A 175 -21.95 -10.46 7.30
C PHE A 175 -22.48 -10.63 8.73
N ALA A 176 -22.61 -9.54 9.49
CA ALA A 176 -23.17 -9.53 10.84
C ALA A 176 -24.70 -9.73 10.90
N GLN A 177 -25.41 -9.61 9.77
CA GLN A 177 -26.86 -9.74 9.75
C GLN A 177 -27.27 -11.21 9.96
N PRO A 178 -28.29 -11.50 10.81
CA PRO A 178 -28.73 -12.88 11.07
C PRO A 178 -29.26 -13.63 9.82
N ASN A 179 -29.79 -12.89 8.85
CA ASN A 179 -30.40 -13.47 7.64
C ASN A 179 -29.53 -13.20 6.38
N THR A 180 -28.25 -12.93 6.55
CA THR A 180 -27.36 -12.76 5.41
C THR A 180 -27.27 -14.05 4.60
N ASP A 181 -27.17 -13.93 3.28
CA ASP A 181 -26.86 -15.03 2.38
C ASP A 181 -25.37 -15.19 2.09
N LEU A 182 -24.54 -14.30 2.69
CA LEU A 182 -23.10 -14.41 2.59
C LEU A 182 -22.58 -15.59 3.42
N ALA A 183 -21.96 -16.56 2.77
CA ALA A 183 -21.30 -17.68 3.43
C ALA A 183 -19.90 -17.32 3.94
N MET A 184 -19.22 -16.44 3.22
CA MET A 184 -17.87 -15.98 3.53
C MET A 184 -17.77 -14.50 3.21
N ALA A 185 -16.93 -13.77 3.94
CA ALA A 185 -16.59 -12.39 3.65
C ALA A 185 -15.10 -12.15 3.87
N CYS A 186 -14.48 -11.38 3.00
CA CYS A 186 -13.06 -11.05 3.04
C CYS A 186 -12.85 -9.58 3.38
N GLY A 187 -11.77 -9.28 4.10
CA GLY A 187 -11.44 -7.92 4.48
C GLY A 187 -10.18 -7.86 5.32
N TRP A 188 -9.95 -6.71 5.95
CA TRP A 188 -8.77 -6.44 6.76
C TRP A 188 -9.11 -5.57 7.97
N GLY A 189 -8.13 -5.43 8.88
CA GLY A 189 -8.20 -4.51 10.01
C GLY A 189 -9.42 -4.70 10.89
N GLY A 190 -10.09 -3.59 11.22
CA GLY A 190 -11.28 -3.57 12.06
C GLY A 190 -12.45 -4.34 11.45
N SER A 191 -12.65 -4.27 10.14
CA SER A 191 -13.71 -5.01 9.43
C SER A 191 -13.50 -6.52 9.53
N LEU A 192 -12.27 -7.02 9.35
CA LEU A 192 -11.97 -8.44 9.56
C LEU A 192 -12.23 -8.88 11.00
N ARG A 193 -11.83 -8.05 11.97
CA ARG A 193 -12.10 -8.31 13.39
C ARG A 193 -13.61 -8.40 13.68
N ALA A 194 -14.41 -7.51 13.09
CA ALA A 194 -15.87 -7.57 13.22
C ALA A 194 -16.45 -8.85 12.59
N MET A 195 -15.98 -9.26 11.41
CA MET A 195 -16.38 -10.52 10.78
C MET A 195 -16.04 -11.74 11.64
N LYS A 196 -14.87 -11.75 12.30
CA LYS A 196 -14.44 -12.84 13.21
C LYS A 196 -15.35 -13.04 14.42
N GLN A 197 -16.24 -12.08 14.75
CA GLN A 197 -17.26 -12.25 15.78
C GLN A 197 -18.43 -13.18 15.33
N HIS A 198 -18.54 -13.41 14.00
CA HIS A 198 -19.63 -14.19 13.39
C HIS A 198 -19.13 -15.44 12.67
N GLY A 199 -17.81 -15.70 12.70
CA GLY A 199 -17.22 -16.83 11.99
C GLY A 199 -15.73 -16.97 12.24
N SER A 200 -15.09 -17.82 11.47
CA SER A 200 -13.64 -18.07 11.56
C SER A 200 -13.00 -18.16 10.19
N PRO A 201 -11.72 -17.79 10.05
CA PRO A 201 -10.94 -18.12 8.87
C PRO A 201 -10.81 -19.64 8.68
N ILE A 202 -10.68 -20.08 7.43
CA ILE A 202 -10.37 -21.50 7.13
C ILE A 202 -8.93 -21.82 7.49
N ILE A 203 -8.02 -20.91 7.13
CA ILE A 203 -6.59 -20.97 7.50
C ILE A 203 -6.13 -19.61 7.99
N GLU A 204 -5.18 -19.60 8.93
CA GLU A 204 -4.56 -18.41 9.48
C GLU A 204 -3.12 -18.69 9.93
N GLY A 205 -2.39 -17.65 10.37
CA GLY A 205 -1.03 -17.76 10.84
C GLY A 205 -0.07 -18.33 9.80
N ALA A 206 0.84 -19.18 10.26
CA ALA A 206 1.87 -19.79 9.41
C ALA A 206 1.29 -20.66 8.27
N GLU A 207 0.10 -21.26 8.47
CA GLU A 207 -0.56 -22.04 7.42
C GLU A 207 -1.02 -21.13 6.27
N LYS A 208 -1.62 -19.99 6.59
CA LYS A 208 -1.99 -19.00 5.59
C LYS A 208 -0.76 -18.42 4.89
N GLU A 209 0.28 -18.07 5.64
CA GLU A 209 1.52 -17.54 5.07
C GLU A 209 2.19 -18.52 4.10
N ALA A 210 2.15 -19.82 4.40
CA ALA A 210 2.65 -20.83 3.48
C ALA A 210 1.87 -20.93 2.17
N VAL A 211 0.59 -20.57 2.16
CA VAL A 211 -0.31 -20.62 0.98
C VAL A 211 -0.31 -19.31 0.21
N VAL A 212 -0.43 -18.18 0.92
CA VAL A 212 -0.61 -16.85 0.32
C VAL A 212 0.73 -16.16 0.06
N GLY A 213 1.78 -16.54 0.83
CA GLY A 213 3.07 -15.86 0.85
C GLY A 213 3.09 -14.66 1.78
N LYS A 214 4.22 -13.93 1.75
CA LYS A 214 4.40 -12.70 2.51
C LYS A 214 3.47 -11.61 1.96
N VAL A 215 2.83 -10.87 2.84
CA VAL A 215 1.98 -9.73 2.49
C VAL A 215 2.64 -8.45 3.02
N PHE A 216 2.65 -7.41 2.21
CA PHE A 216 3.12 -6.09 2.62
C PHE A 216 2.41 -5.00 1.84
N ASP A 217 2.39 -3.81 2.42
CA ASP A 217 1.92 -2.62 1.77
C ASP A 217 3.09 -1.70 1.42
N VAL A 218 2.90 -0.91 0.39
CA VAL A 218 3.88 0.03 -0.11
C VAL A 218 3.44 1.48 0.12
N THR A 219 4.40 2.37 0.24
CA THR A 219 4.18 3.79 -0.01
C THR A 219 4.44 4.03 -1.48
N SER A 220 3.44 4.52 -2.20
CA SER A 220 3.51 4.79 -3.63
C SER A 220 3.16 6.23 -3.96
N VAL A 221 3.72 6.72 -5.05
CA VAL A 221 3.56 8.10 -5.54
C VAL A 221 3.43 8.10 -7.06
N PRO A 222 2.78 9.10 -7.68
CA PRO A 222 2.98 9.38 -9.09
C PRO A 222 4.47 9.67 -9.37
N THR A 223 5.05 9.05 -10.40
CA THR A 223 6.47 9.20 -10.73
C THR A 223 6.84 10.67 -10.95
N SER A 224 5.98 11.41 -11.65
CA SER A 224 6.16 12.86 -11.86
C SER A 224 6.18 13.65 -10.54
N PHE A 225 5.35 13.29 -9.55
CA PHE A 225 5.38 13.94 -8.24
C PHE A 225 6.72 13.73 -7.54
N ALA A 226 7.26 12.51 -7.57
CA ALA A 226 8.55 12.19 -6.97
C ALA A 226 9.70 12.98 -7.61
N GLU A 227 9.70 13.08 -8.96
CA GLU A 227 10.70 13.82 -9.73
C GLU A 227 10.63 15.34 -9.50
N GLU A 228 9.42 15.89 -9.38
CA GLU A 228 9.19 17.32 -9.18
C GLU A 228 9.40 17.76 -7.72
N ASN A 229 9.19 16.85 -6.75
CA ASN A 229 9.21 17.15 -5.31
C ASN A 229 10.13 16.21 -4.50
N PRO A 230 11.38 15.95 -4.93
CA PRO A 230 12.25 14.95 -4.30
C PRO A 230 12.57 15.27 -2.85
N GLU A 231 12.71 16.55 -2.49
CA GLU A 231 12.99 16.98 -1.12
C GLU A 231 11.78 16.74 -0.19
N VAL A 232 10.56 17.03 -0.66
CA VAL A 232 9.33 16.80 0.08
C VAL A 232 9.16 15.31 0.35
N LEU A 233 9.33 14.47 -0.67
CA LEU A 233 9.22 13.02 -0.56
C LEU A 233 10.28 12.45 0.40
N THR A 234 11.54 12.86 0.26
CA THR A 234 12.64 12.41 1.14
C THR A 234 12.37 12.76 2.60
N LYS A 235 11.91 13.99 2.89
CA LYS A 235 11.55 14.41 4.25
C LYS A 235 10.34 13.64 4.80
N PHE A 236 9.33 13.37 3.95
CA PHE A 236 8.19 12.54 4.33
C PHE A 236 8.63 11.15 4.77
N LEU A 237 9.48 10.49 3.97
CA LEU A 237 10.02 9.16 4.28
C LEU A 237 10.89 9.18 5.54
N LYS A 238 11.66 10.26 5.76
CA LYS A 238 12.47 10.43 6.98
C LYS A 238 11.59 10.48 8.23
N VAL A 239 10.54 11.30 8.25
CA VAL A 239 9.60 11.35 9.38
C VAL A 239 8.95 9.98 9.62
N THR A 240 8.54 9.29 8.55
CA THR A 240 7.96 7.94 8.64
C THR A 240 8.95 6.96 9.27
N ALA A 241 10.20 6.93 8.80
CA ALA A 241 11.25 6.06 9.32
C ALA A 241 11.57 6.36 10.80
N ASP A 242 11.60 7.63 11.18
CA ASP A 242 11.81 8.04 12.58
C ASP A 242 10.68 7.57 13.50
N MET A 243 9.43 7.59 13.00
CA MET A 243 8.30 7.07 13.77
C MET A 243 8.36 5.56 13.93
N ASN A 244 8.75 4.83 12.89
CA ASN A 244 8.97 3.38 12.98
C ASN A 244 10.06 3.04 14.00
N ALA A 245 11.17 3.76 13.97
CA ALA A 245 12.27 3.58 14.94
C ALA A 245 11.86 3.93 16.38
N LYS A 246 11.11 5.03 16.56
CA LYS A 246 10.57 5.44 17.85
C LYS A 246 9.60 4.42 18.42
N TYR A 247 8.70 3.90 17.57
CA TYR A 247 7.74 2.86 17.94
C TYR A 247 8.46 1.56 18.37
N ALA A 248 9.47 1.14 17.62
CA ALA A 248 10.25 -0.04 17.94
C ALA A 248 11.03 0.09 19.26
N ALA A 249 11.47 1.30 19.61
CA ALA A 249 12.17 1.57 20.86
C ALA A 249 11.23 1.63 22.09
N ASP A 250 10.12 2.36 21.97
CA ASP A 250 9.09 2.48 23.01
C ASP A 250 7.76 2.94 22.38
N SER A 251 6.85 2.00 22.17
CA SER A 251 5.54 2.27 21.55
C SER A 251 4.53 2.93 22.52
N ALA A 252 4.68 2.73 23.83
CA ALA A 252 3.66 3.12 24.81
C ALA A 252 3.25 4.61 24.73
N PRO A 253 4.17 5.58 24.58
CA PRO A 253 3.80 7.00 24.48
C PRO A 253 3.09 7.37 23.16
N MET A 254 3.11 6.47 22.17
CA MET A 254 2.57 6.75 20.84
C MET A 254 1.13 6.24 20.68
N MET A 255 0.74 5.21 21.44
CA MET A 255 -0.47 4.42 21.20
C MET A 255 -1.76 5.24 21.24
N GLU A 256 -1.90 6.21 22.15
CA GLU A 256 -3.10 7.06 22.23
C GLU A 256 -3.30 7.89 20.96
N SER A 257 -2.22 8.52 20.48
CA SER A 257 -2.26 9.32 19.25
C SER A 257 -2.53 8.45 18.02
N ILE A 258 -1.90 7.28 17.94
CA ILE A 258 -2.12 6.31 16.86
C ILE A 258 -3.58 5.84 16.85
N ALA A 259 -4.12 5.44 18.00
CA ALA A 259 -5.50 4.99 18.11
C ALA A 259 -6.50 6.05 17.64
N LYS A 260 -6.28 7.30 18.07
CA LYS A 260 -7.11 8.44 17.68
C LYS A 260 -7.04 8.70 16.17
N ALA A 261 -5.85 8.70 15.58
CA ALA A 261 -5.66 8.93 14.14
C ALA A 261 -6.20 7.78 13.30
N ALA A 262 -6.10 6.54 13.77
CA ALA A 262 -6.68 5.36 13.14
C ALA A 262 -8.21 5.26 13.31
N GLY A 263 -8.83 6.08 14.16
CA GLY A 263 -10.27 6.00 14.45
C GLY A 263 -10.66 4.76 15.26
N MET A 264 -9.75 4.24 16.10
CA MET A 264 -9.92 2.99 16.86
C MET A 264 -9.88 3.23 18.37
N ASP A 265 -10.41 2.27 19.13
CA ASP A 265 -10.17 2.18 20.58
C ASP A 265 -8.77 1.63 20.88
N ALA A 266 -8.32 1.76 22.11
CA ALA A 266 -6.98 1.36 22.52
C ALA A 266 -6.74 -0.16 22.38
N GLU A 267 -7.73 -0.98 22.71
CA GLU A 267 -7.66 -2.45 22.64
C GLU A 267 -7.56 -2.90 21.18
N GLY A 268 -8.44 -2.39 20.31
CA GLY A 268 -8.42 -2.68 18.88
C GLY A 268 -7.13 -2.23 18.21
N THR A 269 -6.62 -1.05 18.58
CA THR A 269 -5.34 -0.55 18.09
C THR A 269 -4.19 -1.49 18.46
N ALA A 270 -4.11 -1.89 19.72
CA ALA A 270 -3.07 -2.79 20.20
C ALA A 270 -3.14 -4.17 19.51
N ALA A 271 -4.37 -4.69 19.32
CA ALA A 271 -4.58 -5.98 18.67
C ALA A 271 -4.16 -5.97 17.20
N VAL A 272 -4.46 -4.88 16.46
CA VAL A 272 -4.13 -4.77 15.03
C VAL A 272 -2.63 -4.47 14.84
N ILE A 273 -2.12 -3.40 15.47
CA ILE A 273 -0.72 -2.97 15.28
C ILE A 273 0.28 -4.01 15.76
N GLY A 274 -0.10 -4.84 16.76
CA GLY A 274 0.72 -5.94 17.26
C GLY A 274 0.94 -7.08 16.26
N THR A 275 0.17 -7.14 15.17
CA THR A 275 0.34 -8.11 14.08
C THR A 275 1.19 -7.56 12.94
N PHE A 276 1.61 -6.30 13.02
CA PHE A 276 2.38 -5.62 12.01
C PHE A 276 3.88 -5.66 12.28
N VAL A 277 4.64 -5.72 11.20
CA VAL A 277 6.08 -5.49 11.19
C VAL A 277 6.37 -4.24 10.37
N PHE A 278 7.03 -3.27 10.97
CA PHE A 278 7.48 -2.05 10.32
C PHE A 278 8.96 -2.19 10.00
N PRO A 279 9.36 -2.47 8.73
CA PRO A 279 10.74 -2.71 8.39
C PRO A 279 11.59 -1.45 8.63
N THR A 280 12.77 -1.62 9.21
CA THR A 280 13.74 -0.52 9.31
C THR A 280 14.23 -0.12 7.93
N VAL A 281 14.78 1.09 7.79
CA VAL A 281 15.35 1.54 6.52
C VAL A 281 16.44 0.58 6.02
N GLU A 282 17.31 0.08 6.91
CA GLU A 282 18.35 -0.90 6.58
C GLU A 282 17.72 -2.20 6.02
N THR A 283 16.67 -2.70 6.66
CA THR A 283 15.93 -3.88 6.19
C THR A 283 15.31 -3.63 4.82
N GLN A 284 14.66 -2.48 4.63
CA GLN A 284 14.01 -2.13 3.37
C GLN A 284 15.01 -2.01 2.21
N LEU A 285 16.20 -1.47 2.43
CA LEU A 285 17.25 -1.33 1.43
C LEU A 285 18.00 -2.64 1.13
N SER A 286 17.74 -3.72 1.88
CA SER A 286 18.36 -5.02 1.64
C SER A 286 17.91 -5.68 0.34
N ALA A 287 18.68 -6.68 -0.11
CA ALA A 287 18.37 -7.46 -1.31
C ALA A 287 17.00 -8.18 -1.24
N ASP A 288 16.56 -8.53 -0.04
CA ASP A 288 15.28 -9.23 0.18
C ASP A 288 14.05 -8.30 0.00
N TRP A 289 14.28 -6.98 -0.04
CA TRP A 289 13.27 -5.95 -0.20
C TRP A 289 13.54 -5.07 -1.41
N MET A 290 13.68 -3.76 -1.22
CA MET A 290 13.83 -2.80 -2.34
C MET A 290 15.15 -2.96 -3.12
N GLY A 291 16.13 -3.67 -2.58
CA GLY A 291 17.35 -4.05 -3.31
C GLY A 291 17.16 -5.17 -4.35
N GLY A 292 15.92 -5.59 -4.62
CA GLY A 292 15.57 -6.56 -5.68
C GLY A 292 14.38 -7.45 -5.35
N GLY A 293 14.20 -7.86 -4.10
CA GLY A 293 13.13 -8.77 -3.69
C GLY A 293 11.72 -8.23 -3.94
N VAL A 294 11.49 -6.93 -3.82
CA VAL A 294 10.21 -6.29 -4.16
C VAL A 294 9.90 -6.42 -5.66
N VAL A 295 10.89 -6.24 -6.52
CA VAL A 295 10.73 -6.40 -7.97
C VAL A 295 10.38 -7.85 -8.32
N GLU A 296 11.06 -8.82 -7.71
CA GLU A 296 10.75 -10.24 -7.90
C GLU A 296 9.34 -10.57 -7.40
N PHE A 297 8.96 -10.06 -6.23
CA PHE A 297 7.61 -10.23 -5.69
C PHE A 297 6.54 -9.64 -6.62
N PHE A 298 6.73 -8.41 -7.09
CA PHE A 298 5.80 -7.76 -8.04
C PHE A 298 5.65 -8.56 -9.32
N THR A 299 6.77 -9.05 -9.88
CA THR A 299 6.78 -9.88 -11.09
C THR A 299 5.96 -11.16 -10.91
N ASN A 300 6.16 -11.86 -9.79
CA ASN A 300 5.46 -13.10 -9.50
C ASN A 300 3.96 -12.87 -9.21
N ALA A 301 3.64 -11.84 -8.42
CA ALA A 301 2.26 -11.48 -8.10
C ALA A 301 1.49 -11.02 -9.36
N ALA A 302 2.12 -10.22 -10.22
CA ALA A 302 1.52 -9.77 -11.47
C ALA A 302 1.32 -10.93 -12.45
N ALA A 303 2.26 -11.87 -12.56
CA ALA A 303 2.09 -13.07 -13.38
C ALA A 303 0.89 -13.92 -12.90
N SER A 304 0.67 -14.04 -11.61
CA SER A 304 -0.51 -14.73 -11.04
C SER A 304 -1.82 -14.01 -11.39
N LEU A 305 -1.84 -12.68 -11.30
CA LEU A 305 -3.00 -11.86 -11.68
C LEU A 305 -3.27 -11.93 -13.20
N GLU A 306 -2.22 -11.96 -14.02
CA GLU A 306 -2.36 -12.13 -15.48
C GLU A 306 -2.90 -13.52 -15.84
N ALA A 307 -2.39 -14.58 -15.20
CA ALA A 307 -2.87 -15.94 -15.41
C ALA A 307 -4.36 -16.10 -15.06
N SER A 308 -4.85 -15.31 -14.09
CA SER A 308 -6.28 -15.24 -13.74
C SER A 308 -7.09 -14.26 -14.61
N GLY A 309 -6.47 -13.62 -15.61
CA GLY A 309 -7.11 -12.67 -16.53
C GLY A 309 -7.47 -11.33 -15.91
N LYS A 310 -6.90 -10.99 -14.76
CA LYS A 310 -7.24 -9.74 -14.02
C LYS A 310 -6.47 -8.52 -14.55
N ILE A 311 -5.23 -8.70 -15.00
CA ILE A 311 -4.38 -7.63 -15.55
C ILE A 311 -3.62 -8.14 -16.79
N LYS A 312 -2.96 -7.21 -17.47
CA LYS A 312 -1.84 -7.49 -18.37
C LYS A 312 -0.55 -7.02 -17.67
N ALA A 313 0.28 -7.96 -17.25
CA ALA A 313 1.50 -7.65 -16.50
C ALA A 313 2.45 -6.72 -17.28
N LEU A 314 3.19 -5.87 -16.56
CA LEU A 314 4.27 -5.09 -17.15
C LEU A 314 5.42 -6.02 -17.54
N PRO A 315 6.20 -5.66 -18.57
CA PRO A 315 7.36 -6.46 -18.99
C PRO A 315 8.51 -6.40 -17.97
N ASP A 316 8.57 -5.34 -17.16
CA ASP A 316 9.59 -5.09 -16.15
C ASP A 316 9.03 -4.25 -15.00
N TYR A 317 9.10 -4.77 -13.78
CA TYR A 317 8.67 -4.07 -12.56
C TYR A 317 9.81 -3.29 -11.88
N SER A 318 11.06 -3.36 -12.36
CA SER A 318 12.15 -2.53 -11.82
C SER A 318 11.92 -1.04 -12.06
N ALA A 319 11.19 -0.68 -13.11
CA ALA A 319 10.85 0.70 -13.44
C ALA A 319 9.86 1.36 -12.46
N VAL A 320 9.17 0.57 -11.63
CA VAL A 320 8.15 1.07 -10.68
C VAL A 320 8.58 0.92 -9.21
N VAL A 321 9.88 0.70 -8.96
CA VAL A 321 10.48 0.63 -7.62
C VAL A 321 11.70 1.54 -7.58
N ASP A 322 11.70 2.53 -6.70
CA ASP A 322 12.82 3.47 -6.53
C ASP A 322 13.17 3.64 -5.04
N ALA A 323 14.27 3.00 -4.63
CA ALA A 323 14.79 3.08 -3.27
C ALA A 323 15.60 4.37 -3.00
N SER A 324 15.92 5.16 -4.02
CA SER A 324 16.84 6.32 -3.88
C SER A 324 16.34 7.38 -2.91
N TYR A 325 15.02 7.60 -2.84
CA TYR A 325 14.40 8.54 -1.89
C TYR A 325 14.56 8.06 -0.45
N LEU A 326 14.39 6.75 -0.21
CA LEU A 326 14.59 6.15 1.10
C LEU A 326 16.06 6.16 1.50
N GLU A 327 16.97 5.89 0.54
CA GLU A 327 18.41 6.04 0.76
C GLU A 327 18.80 7.49 1.10
N ALA A 328 18.20 8.47 0.44
CA ALA A 328 18.41 9.87 0.74
C ALA A 328 17.90 10.23 2.16
N ALA A 329 16.72 9.74 2.52
CA ALA A 329 16.13 9.92 3.85
C ALA A 329 17.02 9.32 4.96
N SER A 330 17.68 8.19 4.71
CA SER A 330 18.58 7.54 5.68
C SER A 330 19.84 8.35 6.00
N LYS A 331 20.19 9.31 5.15
CA LYS A 331 21.40 10.16 5.29
C LYS A 331 21.12 11.52 5.93
N MET A 332 19.86 11.81 6.21
CA MET A 332 19.42 13.03 6.93
C MET A 332 19.50 12.84 8.44
#